data_7ad1702d423dfc17c996bd989064e09e
#
_entry.id   7ad1702d423dfc17c996bd989064e09e
#
_cell.length_a   1.000
_cell.length_b   1.000
_cell.length_c   1.000
_cell.angle_alpha   90.00
_cell.angle_beta   90.00
_cell.angle_gamma   90.00
#
_symmetry.space_group_name_H-M   'P 1'
#
loop_
_entity.id
_entity.type
_entity.pdbx_description
1 polymer ?
#
loop_
_entity_poly.entity_id
_entity_poly.type
_entity_poly.pdbx_seq_one_letter_code
_entity_poly.pdbx_strand_id
1 'polypeptide(L)'
;PDPESRIDVYPHQLSGGMSQRVMIAMAIACKPRLLIADEPTTALDVTIQAQIVDLLLELQQKECMSLILITHDLALVAEAAHRIIVEEGRAEDIFREPKHPYTQALLRSLPEFAEGKSRLQSLPGVVPGKYDRPQGCLLNPRCPYATDLCRSVEPELRQIGNRQVKCHTPLNAQG
;
A
#
# COMPACT_ATOMS: atom_id res chain seq x y z
N PRO A 1 11.19 -8.78 25.13
CA PRO A 1 11.54 -9.16 26.50
C PRO A 1 13.00 -9.46 26.57
N ASP A 2 13.65 -9.03 27.65
CA ASP A 2 15.07 -9.19 27.95
C ASP A 2 16.02 -8.57 26.92
N PRO A 3 16.13 -7.22 26.86
CA PRO A 3 16.98 -6.54 25.89
C PRO A 3 18.46 -6.82 26.10
N GLU A 4 18.90 -7.06 27.35
CA GLU A 4 20.30 -7.30 27.67
C GLU A 4 20.83 -8.60 27.03
N SER A 5 20.02 -9.66 27.01
CA SER A 5 20.40 -10.94 26.37
C SER A 5 20.38 -10.89 24.85
N ARG A 6 19.87 -9.79 24.25
CA ARG A 6 19.72 -9.64 22.79
C ARG A 6 20.79 -8.78 22.14
N ILE A 7 21.56 -8.06 22.93
CA ILE A 7 22.62 -7.16 22.38
C ILE A 7 23.74 -7.97 21.69
N ASP A 8 24.03 -9.17 22.24
CA ASP A 8 25.13 -9.99 21.75
C ASP A 8 24.74 -11.06 20.72
N VAL A 9 23.47 -11.11 20.31
CA VAL A 9 23.02 -12.10 19.31
C VAL A 9 23.23 -11.62 17.87
N TYR A 10 23.58 -12.56 16.99
CA TYR A 10 23.74 -12.27 15.57
C TYR A 10 22.36 -12.11 14.88
N PRO A 11 22.27 -11.32 13.79
CA PRO A 11 21.01 -11.11 13.08
C PRO A 11 20.27 -12.37 12.66
N HIS A 12 20.97 -13.43 12.28
CA HIS A 12 20.38 -14.72 11.88
C HIS A 12 19.76 -15.51 13.05
N GLN A 13 19.99 -15.12 14.29
CA GLN A 13 19.41 -15.71 15.49
C GLN A 13 18.14 -14.99 15.94
N LEU A 14 17.80 -13.86 15.30
CA LEU A 14 16.57 -13.12 15.56
C LEU A 14 15.41 -13.72 14.76
N SER A 15 14.20 -13.71 15.35
CA SER A 15 12.99 -13.97 14.57
C SER A 15 12.71 -12.84 13.58
N GLY A 16 11.87 -13.10 12.56
CA GLY A 16 11.50 -12.09 11.57
C GLY A 16 10.98 -10.80 12.20
N GLY A 17 10.04 -10.90 13.15
CA GLY A 17 9.51 -9.74 13.86
C GLY A 17 10.53 -9.03 14.76
N MET A 18 11.50 -9.74 15.31
CA MET A 18 12.60 -9.12 16.07
C MET A 18 13.55 -8.38 15.13
N SER A 19 13.94 -8.98 14.01
CA SER A 19 14.76 -8.32 12.99
C SER A 19 14.10 -7.04 12.48
N GLN A 20 12.79 -7.08 12.24
CA GLN A 20 12.02 -5.92 11.82
C GLN A 20 12.03 -4.80 12.87
N ARG A 21 11.84 -5.13 14.16
CA ARG A 21 11.93 -4.15 15.25
C ARG A 21 13.32 -3.53 15.37
N VAL A 22 14.38 -4.30 15.15
CA VAL A 22 15.77 -3.77 15.13
C VAL A 22 15.95 -2.82 13.96
N MET A 23 15.47 -3.16 12.75
CA MET A 23 15.53 -2.27 11.59
C MET A 23 14.76 -0.96 11.82
N ILE A 24 13.58 -1.02 12.43
CA ILE A 24 12.81 0.18 12.81
C ILE A 24 13.62 1.02 13.82
N ALA A 25 14.17 0.41 14.86
CA ALA A 25 14.97 1.12 15.86
C ALA A 25 16.18 1.82 15.23
N MET A 26 16.86 1.17 14.28
CA MET A 26 17.96 1.78 13.52
C MET A 26 17.49 2.97 12.67
N ALA A 27 16.34 2.83 11.99
CA ALA A 27 15.80 3.88 11.14
C ALA A 27 15.39 5.14 11.91
N ILE A 28 14.91 4.99 13.16
CA ILE A 28 14.48 6.12 14.00
C ILE A 28 15.59 6.67 14.91
N ALA A 29 16.74 6.01 15.00
CA ALA A 29 17.83 6.39 15.93
C ALA A 29 18.28 7.85 15.78
N CYS A 30 18.25 8.39 14.55
CA CYS A 30 18.61 9.77 14.24
C CYS A 30 17.42 10.75 14.28
N LYS A 31 16.26 10.34 14.82
CA LYS A 31 15.03 11.13 14.91
C LYS A 31 14.64 11.80 13.58
N PRO A 32 14.36 11.02 12.53
CA PRO A 32 14.02 11.55 11.23
C PRO A 32 12.70 12.30 11.26
N ARG A 33 12.54 13.30 10.41
CA ARG A 33 11.27 13.99 10.20
C ARG A 33 10.31 13.20 9.29
N LEU A 34 10.85 12.28 8.49
CA LEU A 34 10.12 11.41 7.57
C LEU A 34 10.70 9.99 7.66
N LEU A 35 9.83 9.02 7.88
CA LEU A 35 10.12 7.59 7.77
C LEU A 35 9.42 7.02 6.54
N ILE A 36 10.15 6.26 5.73
CA ILE A 36 9.60 5.50 4.60
C ILE A 36 9.70 4.02 4.97
N ALA A 37 8.55 3.38 5.08
CA ALA A 37 8.43 1.95 5.38
C ALA A 37 7.94 1.23 4.12
N ASP A 38 8.86 0.54 3.45
CA ASP A 38 8.58 -0.21 2.22
C ASP A 38 8.33 -1.68 2.58
N GLU A 39 7.09 -2.12 2.38
CA GLU A 39 6.61 -3.47 2.71
C GLU A 39 7.04 -3.95 4.12
N PRO A 40 6.81 -3.16 5.19
CA PRO A 40 7.39 -3.42 6.51
C PRO A 40 6.86 -4.68 7.19
N THR A 41 5.82 -5.29 6.64
CA THR A 41 5.13 -6.48 7.19
C THR A 41 5.32 -7.72 6.33
N THR A 42 6.06 -7.64 5.22
CA THR A 42 6.29 -8.77 4.32
C THR A 42 6.97 -9.94 5.04
N ALA A 43 6.48 -11.15 4.80
CA ALA A 43 6.95 -12.41 5.40
C ALA A 43 6.76 -12.53 6.93
N LEU A 44 5.89 -11.73 7.53
CA LEU A 44 5.48 -11.85 8.92
C LEU A 44 4.09 -12.49 9.01
N ASP A 45 3.81 -13.15 10.13
CA ASP A 45 2.45 -13.62 10.43
C ASP A 45 1.52 -12.44 10.78
N VAL A 46 0.21 -12.63 10.62
CA VAL A 46 -0.81 -11.58 10.75
C VAL A 46 -0.74 -10.86 12.11
N THR A 47 -0.46 -11.61 13.19
CA THR A 47 -0.37 -11.03 14.54
C THR A 47 0.84 -10.10 14.68
N ILE A 48 1.97 -10.51 14.14
CA ILE A 48 3.20 -9.71 14.16
C ILE A 48 3.08 -8.52 13.20
N GLN A 49 2.39 -8.68 12.05
CA GLN A 49 2.09 -7.57 11.15
C GLN A 49 1.36 -6.43 11.87
N ALA A 50 0.25 -6.74 12.56
CA ALA A 50 -0.51 -5.75 13.34
C ALA A 50 0.39 -5.03 14.37
N GLN A 51 1.19 -5.78 15.15
CA GLN A 51 2.11 -5.21 16.13
C GLN A 51 3.17 -4.28 15.53
N ILE A 52 3.67 -4.57 14.32
CA ILE A 52 4.64 -3.71 13.64
C ILE A 52 3.99 -2.41 13.17
N VAL A 53 2.76 -2.48 12.68
CA VAL A 53 2.01 -1.28 12.26
C VAL A 53 1.67 -0.40 13.45
N ASP A 54 1.14 -0.98 14.53
CA ASP A 54 0.87 -0.26 15.78
C ASP A 54 2.13 0.46 16.29
N LEU A 55 3.27 -0.24 16.28
CA LEU A 55 4.55 0.34 16.65
C LEU A 55 4.95 1.53 15.78
N LEU A 56 4.78 1.43 14.45
CA LEU A 56 5.08 2.52 13.52
C LEU A 56 4.17 3.73 13.75
N LEU A 57 2.89 3.51 14.01
CA LEU A 57 1.92 4.57 14.31
C LEU A 57 2.21 5.23 15.66
N GLU A 58 2.53 4.46 16.71
CA GLU A 58 2.94 5.00 18.00
C GLU A 58 4.21 5.87 17.88
N LEU A 59 5.21 5.39 17.13
CA LEU A 59 6.44 6.13 16.88
C LEU A 59 6.19 7.40 16.06
N GLN A 60 5.33 7.34 15.05
CA GLN A 60 4.93 8.48 14.24
C GLN A 60 4.32 9.60 15.10
N GLN A 61 3.44 9.24 16.03
CA GLN A 61 2.82 10.20 16.95
C GLN A 61 3.83 10.73 17.99
N LYS A 62 4.59 9.84 18.62
CA LYS A 62 5.52 10.19 19.70
C LYS A 62 6.66 11.09 19.23
N GLU A 63 7.24 10.78 18.08
CA GLU A 63 8.36 11.54 17.51
C GLU A 63 7.90 12.68 16.58
N CYS A 64 6.58 12.87 16.40
CA CYS A 64 5.98 13.88 15.51
C CYS A 64 6.53 13.82 14.08
N MET A 65 6.80 12.61 13.55
CA MET A 65 7.35 12.39 12.22
C MET A 65 6.25 12.08 11.19
N SER A 66 6.55 12.31 9.92
CA SER A 66 5.72 11.84 8.82
C SER A 66 6.05 10.38 8.49
N LEU A 67 5.04 9.58 8.15
CA LEU A 67 5.19 8.19 7.74
C LEU A 67 4.68 8.00 6.32
N ILE A 68 5.51 7.45 5.42
CA ILE A 68 5.09 6.91 4.14
C ILE A 68 5.13 5.39 4.26
N LEU A 69 3.96 4.77 4.11
CA LEU A 69 3.82 3.32 4.14
C LEU A 69 3.56 2.82 2.71
N ILE A 70 4.46 1.98 2.21
CA ILE A 70 4.31 1.30 0.92
C ILE A 70 3.90 -0.14 1.22
N THR A 71 2.72 -0.53 0.76
CA THR A 71 2.18 -1.88 0.99
C THR A 71 1.12 -2.23 -0.05
N HIS A 72 0.91 -3.51 -0.26
CA HIS A 72 -0.20 -4.06 -1.04
C HIS A 72 -1.38 -4.50 -0.16
N ASP A 73 -1.26 -4.42 1.16
CA ASP A 73 -2.31 -4.77 2.11
C ASP A 73 -3.23 -3.57 2.36
N LEU A 74 -4.42 -3.60 1.74
CA LEU A 74 -5.40 -2.53 1.86
C LEU A 74 -6.11 -2.52 3.22
N ALA A 75 -6.21 -3.64 3.93
CA ALA A 75 -6.79 -3.65 5.28
C ALA A 75 -5.92 -2.81 6.21
N LEU A 76 -4.61 -2.99 6.11
CA LEU A 76 -3.61 -2.21 6.83
C LEU A 76 -3.63 -0.72 6.43
N VAL A 77 -3.81 -0.43 5.13
CA VAL A 77 -3.97 0.95 4.65
C VAL A 77 -5.23 1.61 5.21
N ALA A 78 -6.34 0.87 5.29
CA ALA A 78 -7.59 1.40 5.84
C ALA A 78 -7.45 1.83 7.30
N GLU A 79 -6.69 1.07 8.08
CA GLU A 79 -6.46 1.31 9.51
C GLU A 79 -5.44 2.43 9.76
N ALA A 80 -4.35 2.45 8.98
CA ALA A 80 -3.18 3.30 9.27
C ALA A 80 -3.12 4.60 8.45
N ALA A 81 -3.71 4.67 7.25
CA ALA A 81 -3.47 5.76 6.32
C ALA A 81 -4.50 6.89 6.39
N HIS A 82 -4.01 8.14 6.45
CA HIS A 82 -4.84 9.32 6.25
C HIS A 82 -5.03 9.66 4.77
N ARG A 83 -4.05 9.34 3.93
CA ARG A 83 -4.05 9.58 2.46
C ARG A 83 -3.46 8.39 1.73
N ILE A 84 -3.98 8.13 0.53
CA ILE A 84 -3.54 7.04 -0.36
C ILE A 84 -3.09 7.64 -1.69
N ILE A 85 -2.01 7.11 -2.30
CA ILE A 85 -1.36 7.71 -3.48
C ILE A 85 -1.58 6.93 -4.80
N VAL A 86 -2.09 5.71 -4.80
CA VAL A 86 -2.50 5.04 -6.06
C VAL A 86 -3.58 5.85 -6.77
N GLU A 87 -4.45 6.41 -5.95
CA GLU A 87 -5.42 7.43 -6.25
C GLU A 87 -5.33 8.40 -5.06
N GLU A 88 -4.95 9.64 -5.29
CA GLU A 88 -4.71 10.57 -4.20
C GLU A 88 -6.01 11.16 -3.66
N GLY A 89 -6.28 10.96 -2.36
CA GLY A 89 -7.44 11.48 -1.67
C GLY A 89 -7.53 11.01 -0.23
N ARG A 90 -8.63 11.35 0.45
CA ARG A 90 -8.92 10.84 1.78
C ARG A 90 -9.20 9.34 1.72
N ALA A 91 -8.72 8.58 2.67
CA ALA A 91 -8.92 7.13 2.73
C ALA A 91 -10.41 6.76 2.64
N GLU A 92 -11.26 7.36 3.47
CA GLU A 92 -12.71 7.12 3.47
C GLU A 92 -13.36 7.26 2.09
N ASP A 93 -13.00 8.31 1.34
CA ASP A 93 -13.56 8.59 0.01
C ASP A 93 -13.11 7.54 -1.00
N ILE A 94 -11.85 7.11 -0.92
CA ILE A 94 -11.24 6.11 -1.81
C ILE A 94 -11.85 4.73 -1.54
N PHE A 95 -12.02 4.35 -0.27
CA PHE A 95 -12.64 3.08 0.09
C PHE A 95 -14.12 3.02 -0.28
N ARG A 96 -14.85 4.10 -0.08
CA ARG A 96 -16.29 4.17 -0.40
C ARG A 96 -16.56 4.14 -1.91
N GLU A 97 -15.77 4.90 -2.69
CA GLU A 97 -16.00 5.08 -4.12
C GLU A 97 -14.67 5.22 -4.89
N PRO A 98 -13.95 4.13 -5.17
CA PRO A 98 -12.69 4.20 -5.89
C PRO A 98 -12.89 4.73 -7.31
N LYS A 99 -12.04 5.66 -7.74
CA LYS A 99 -12.04 6.23 -9.10
C LYS A 99 -11.03 5.55 -10.02
N HIS A 100 -9.99 4.91 -9.46
CA HIS A 100 -8.99 4.21 -10.24
C HIS A 100 -9.31 2.71 -10.34
N PRO A 101 -9.27 2.09 -11.54
CA PRO A 101 -9.55 0.65 -11.71
C PRO A 101 -8.70 -0.27 -10.85
N TYR A 102 -7.45 0.09 -10.60
CA TYR A 102 -6.57 -0.69 -9.74
C TYR A 102 -7.03 -0.67 -8.28
N THR A 103 -7.40 0.50 -7.75
CA THR A 103 -7.96 0.65 -6.41
C THR A 103 -9.22 -0.19 -6.23
N GLN A 104 -10.12 -0.14 -7.21
CA GLN A 104 -11.34 -0.96 -7.21
C GLN A 104 -11.02 -2.46 -7.18
N ALA A 105 -10.04 -2.90 -7.98
CA ALA A 105 -9.66 -4.29 -8.03
C ALA A 105 -9.03 -4.78 -6.72
N LEU A 106 -8.18 -3.96 -6.10
CA LEU A 106 -7.62 -4.25 -4.78
C LEU A 106 -8.72 -4.36 -3.72
N LEU A 107 -9.67 -3.43 -3.67
CA LEU A 107 -10.80 -3.48 -2.75
C LEU A 107 -11.63 -4.75 -2.94
N ARG A 108 -11.91 -5.16 -4.18
CA ARG A 108 -12.66 -6.39 -4.48
C ARG A 108 -11.89 -7.67 -4.12
N SER A 109 -10.60 -7.60 -3.86
CA SER A 109 -9.79 -8.73 -3.39
C SER A 109 -9.81 -8.89 -1.87
N LEU A 110 -10.40 -7.95 -1.13
CA LEU A 110 -10.56 -8.06 0.32
C LEU A 110 -11.77 -8.93 0.67
N PRO A 111 -11.66 -9.79 1.70
CA PRO A 111 -12.75 -10.65 2.16
C PRO A 111 -14.01 -9.88 2.55
N GLU A 112 -13.86 -8.70 3.17
CA GLU A 112 -14.97 -7.86 3.63
C GLU A 112 -15.83 -7.32 2.47
N PHE A 113 -15.23 -7.16 1.28
CA PHE A 113 -15.93 -6.69 0.08
C PHE A 113 -16.38 -7.82 -0.85
N ALA A 114 -16.15 -9.07 -0.46
CA ALA A 114 -16.50 -10.26 -1.25
C ALA A 114 -17.94 -10.75 -1.03
N GLU A 115 -18.89 -9.87 -0.71
CA GLU A 115 -20.28 -10.20 -0.38
C GLU A 115 -20.82 -11.42 -1.16
N GLY A 116 -20.94 -12.57 -0.49
CA GLY A 116 -21.58 -13.77 -1.01
C GLY A 116 -20.87 -14.49 -2.16
N LYS A 117 -19.65 -14.09 -2.56
CA LYS A 117 -18.90 -14.74 -3.65
C LYS A 117 -17.91 -15.75 -3.08
N SER A 118 -17.97 -16.96 -3.59
CA SER A 118 -17.08 -18.07 -3.21
C SER A 118 -15.62 -17.88 -3.63
N ARG A 119 -15.31 -16.86 -4.42
CA ARG A 119 -13.96 -16.60 -4.92
C ARG A 119 -13.67 -15.10 -4.97
N LEU A 120 -12.56 -14.67 -4.35
CA LEU A 120 -12.05 -13.31 -4.42
C LEU A 120 -11.70 -12.93 -5.86
N GLN A 121 -12.06 -11.71 -6.25
CA GLN A 121 -11.74 -11.20 -7.59
C GLN A 121 -10.35 -10.57 -7.57
N SER A 122 -9.44 -11.12 -8.34
CA SER A 122 -8.13 -10.52 -8.60
C SER A 122 -8.01 -10.03 -10.04
N LEU A 123 -7.17 -9.02 -10.28
CA LEU A 123 -6.84 -8.63 -11.64
C LEU A 123 -6.11 -9.78 -12.35
N PRO A 124 -6.53 -10.15 -13.58
CA PRO A 124 -5.86 -11.18 -14.34
C PRO A 124 -4.45 -10.74 -14.78
N GLY A 125 -3.62 -11.70 -15.15
CA GLY A 125 -2.30 -11.47 -15.72
C GLY A 125 -1.20 -11.25 -14.67
N VAL A 126 0.01 -11.05 -15.16
CA VAL A 126 1.24 -10.87 -14.36
C VAL A 126 1.56 -9.37 -14.27
N VAL A 127 2.07 -8.93 -13.13
CA VAL A 127 2.57 -7.56 -12.98
C VAL A 127 3.82 -7.41 -13.85
N PRO A 128 3.86 -6.43 -14.78
CA PRO A 128 5.03 -6.22 -15.62
C PRO A 128 6.27 -5.91 -14.78
N GLY A 129 7.37 -6.57 -15.10
CA GLY A 129 8.66 -6.31 -14.47
C GLY A 129 9.28 -4.99 -14.93
N LYS A 130 10.45 -4.65 -14.36
CA LYS A 130 11.17 -3.41 -14.70
C LYS A 130 11.49 -3.30 -16.20
N TYR A 131 11.78 -4.44 -16.85
CA TYR A 131 12.19 -4.52 -18.26
C TYR A 131 11.02 -4.76 -19.23
N ASP A 132 9.85 -5.15 -18.71
CA ASP A 132 8.65 -5.48 -19.52
C ASP A 132 7.54 -4.42 -19.30
N ARG A 133 7.91 -3.19 -19.01
CA ARG A 133 6.95 -2.11 -18.80
C ARG A 133 6.18 -1.85 -20.10
N PRO A 134 4.83 -1.92 -20.07
CA PRO A 134 4.02 -1.59 -21.24
C PRO A 134 4.17 -0.10 -21.60
N GLN A 135 3.97 0.22 -22.86
CA GLN A 135 3.76 1.59 -23.29
C GLN A 135 2.43 2.12 -22.71
N GLY A 136 2.37 3.44 -22.53
CA GLY A 136 1.17 4.09 -22.01
C GLY A 136 0.91 3.80 -20.54
N CYS A 137 -0.34 3.52 -20.20
CA CYS A 137 -0.73 3.23 -18.83
C CYS A 137 -0.15 1.90 -18.34
N LEU A 138 0.55 1.89 -17.21
CA LEU A 138 1.19 0.69 -16.66
C LEU A 138 0.19 -0.43 -16.32
N LEU A 139 -1.08 -0.09 -16.09
CA LEU A 139 -2.14 -1.06 -15.82
C LEU A 139 -2.76 -1.64 -17.10
N ASN A 140 -2.50 -1.06 -18.28
CA ASN A 140 -3.24 -1.39 -19.52
C ASN A 140 -3.35 -2.89 -19.84
N PRO A 141 -2.31 -3.75 -19.67
CA PRO A 141 -2.42 -5.17 -19.96
C PRO A 141 -3.40 -5.94 -19.07
N ARG A 142 -3.72 -5.38 -17.90
CA ARG A 142 -4.52 -6.02 -16.84
C ARG A 142 -5.81 -5.26 -16.54
N CYS A 143 -5.98 -4.07 -17.12
CA CYS A 143 -7.14 -3.23 -16.85
C CYS A 143 -8.35 -3.67 -17.66
N PRO A 144 -9.49 -4.03 -17.03
CA PRO A 144 -10.69 -4.41 -17.75
C PRO A 144 -11.35 -3.24 -18.52
N TYR A 145 -10.94 -2.01 -18.23
CA TYR A 145 -11.43 -0.78 -18.86
C TYR A 145 -10.41 -0.16 -19.81
N ALA A 146 -9.36 -0.92 -20.22
CA ALA A 146 -8.30 -0.39 -21.07
C ALA A 146 -8.85 -0.05 -22.47
N THR A 147 -8.52 1.15 -22.94
CA THR A 147 -8.77 1.64 -24.28
C THR A 147 -7.49 1.66 -25.11
N ASP A 148 -7.57 1.96 -26.41
CA ASP A 148 -6.38 2.11 -27.27
C ASP A 148 -5.49 3.27 -26.79
N LEU A 149 -6.10 4.33 -26.26
CA LEU A 149 -5.37 5.45 -25.63
C LEU A 149 -4.52 4.97 -24.44
N CYS A 150 -5.06 4.06 -23.63
CA CYS A 150 -4.32 3.48 -22.49
C CYS A 150 -3.09 2.67 -22.91
N ARG A 151 -3.09 2.12 -24.15
CA ARG A 151 -1.98 1.33 -24.67
C ARG A 151 -0.85 2.17 -25.27
N SER A 152 -1.16 3.40 -25.67
CA SER A 152 -0.23 4.27 -26.41
C SER A 152 0.25 5.47 -25.60
N VAL A 153 -0.58 6.00 -24.69
CA VAL A 153 -0.31 7.23 -23.96
C VAL A 153 -0.37 6.99 -22.45
N GLU A 154 0.61 7.50 -21.74
CA GLU A 154 0.59 7.50 -20.26
C GLU A 154 -0.48 8.49 -19.77
N PRO A 155 -1.38 8.09 -18.83
CA PRO A 155 -2.39 9.01 -18.32
C PRO A 155 -1.75 10.12 -17.49
N GLU A 156 -2.27 11.33 -17.64
CA GLU A 156 -1.92 12.45 -16.77
C GLU A 156 -2.69 12.37 -15.44
N LEU A 157 -2.12 12.99 -14.41
CA LEU A 157 -2.79 13.14 -13.13
C LEU A 157 -3.90 14.19 -13.26
N ARG A 158 -5.13 13.77 -13.02
CA ARG A 158 -6.31 14.65 -13.16
C ARG A 158 -7.00 14.86 -11.83
N GLN A 159 -7.48 16.08 -11.61
CA GLN A 159 -8.34 16.41 -10.48
C GLN A 159 -9.78 15.94 -10.78
N ILE A 160 -10.36 15.14 -9.88
CA ILE A 160 -11.74 14.68 -9.93
C ILE A 160 -12.38 14.95 -8.57
N GLY A 161 -13.15 16.02 -8.47
CA GLY A 161 -13.65 16.49 -7.17
C GLY A 161 -12.49 16.86 -6.23
N ASN A 162 -12.45 16.24 -5.07
CA ASN A 162 -11.42 16.41 -4.05
C ASN A 162 -10.25 15.40 -4.18
N ARG A 163 -10.17 14.65 -5.28
CA ARG A 163 -9.19 13.58 -5.50
C ARG A 163 -8.36 13.81 -6.75
N GLN A 164 -7.16 13.23 -6.79
CA GLN A 164 -6.32 13.19 -7.99
C GLN A 164 -6.21 11.75 -8.46
N VAL A 165 -6.44 11.52 -9.75
CA VAL A 165 -6.47 10.18 -10.34
C VAL A 165 -5.65 10.16 -11.63
N LYS A 166 -4.74 9.20 -11.76
CA LYS A 166 -3.91 9.00 -12.95
C LYS A 166 -4.54 7.92 -13.85
N CYS A 167 -5.64 8.26 -14.52
CA CYS A 167 -6.40 7.34 -15.37
C CYS A 167 -7.05 8.08 -16.55
N HIS A 168 -7.07 7.47 -17.74
CA HIS A 168 -7.78 8.02 -18.91
C HIS A 168 -9.30 7.92 -18.77
N THR A 169 -9.77 6.82 -18.14
CA THR A 169 -11.19 6.51 -17.95
C THR A 169 -11.47 6.22 -16.47
N PRO A 170 -11.47 7.26 -15.60
CA PRO A 170 -11.78 7.07 -14.19
C PRO A 170 -13.18 6.48 -13.99
N LEU A 171 -13.32 5.62 -13.00
CA LEU A 171 -14.61 5.02 -12.65
C LEU A 171 -15.52 6.09 -12.02
N ASN A 172 -16.82 6.00 -12.28
CA ASN A 172 -17.81 6.91 -11.70
C ASN A 172 -17.40 8.40 -11.80
N ALA A 173 -16.83 8.79 -12.93
CA ALA A 173 -16.35 10.16 -13.16
C ALA A 173 -17.50 11.15 -13.46
N GLN A 174 -18.75 10.65 -13.57
CA GLN A 174 -19.93 11.47 -13.75
C GLN A 174 -20.44 11.92 -12.37
N GLY A 175 -20.10 13.11 -11.98
CA GLY A 175 -20.58 13.86 -10.85
C GLY A 175 -20.53 15.32 -11.16
#